data_0a01d01dd98e1f4ea50d1f0034dd197f
#
_entry.id   0a01d01dd98e1f4ea50d1f0034dd197f
#
_cell.length_a   1.000
_cell.length_b   1.000
_cell.length_c   1.000
_cell.angle_alpha   90.00
_cell.angle_beta   90.00
_cell.angle_gamma   90.00
#
_symmetry.space_group_name_H-M   'P 1'
#
loop_
_entity.id
_entity.type
_entity.pdbx_description
1 polymer ?
#
loop_
_entity_poly.entity_id
_entity_poly.type
_entity_poly.pdbx_seq_one_letter_code
_entity_poly.pdbx_strand_id
1 'polypeptide(L)'
;MKKAILATKVGMTQIFNADGVLVPVTVLQAGPCVVTQVKTVENDGYSAVQVGFVDKKEKVVNKDANGKKEIRNRHGVNKAQMGHFAKAGVSGKRFVREFKFENAADYNLADEIKADIFAEGDKVDVTAISKGKGFQGAIK
;
A
#
# COMPACT_ATOMS: atom_id res chain seq x y z
N MET A 1 -7.57 -9.11 -12.84
CA MET A 1 -6.24 -9.16 -12.16
C MET A 1 -6.27 -10.27 -11.13
N LYS A 2 -5.28 -11.20 -11.17
CA LYS A 2 -5.29 -12.38 -10.26
C LYS A 2 -4.62 -12.09 -8.91
N LYS A 3 -3.49 -11.39 -8.91
CA LYS A 3 -2.69 -11.07 -7.73
C LYS A 3 -2.19 -9.63 -7.80
N ALA A 4 -2.18 -8.91 -6.70
CA ALA A 4 -1.56 -7.59 -6.58
C ALA A 4 -1.19 -7.30 -5.12
N ILE A 5 -0.15 -6.51 -4.89
CA ILE A 5 0.31 -6.12 -3.56
C ILE A 5 0.99 -4.75 -3.62
N LEU A 6 0.96 -4.03 -2.50
CA LEU A 6 1.77 -2.83 -2.33
C LEU A 6 3.11 -3.20 -1.72
N ALA A 7 4.17 -2.58 -2.22
CA ALA A 7 5.53 -2.85 -1.77
C ALA A 7 6.36 -1.57 -1.64
N THR A 8 7.39 -1.63 -0.83
CA THR A 8 8.41 -0.58 -0.73
C THR A 8 9.73 -1.08 -1.31
N LYS A 9 10.35 -0.31 -2.19
CA LYS A 9 11.69 -0.60 -2.69
C LYS A 9 12.71 -0.41 -1.57
N VAL A 10 13.38 -1.47 -1.19
CA VAL A 10 14.47 -1.45 -0.19
C VAL A 10 15.78 -1.05 -0.87
N GLY A 11 16.09 -1.65 -2.01
CA GLY A 11 17.33 -1.38 -2.73
C GLY A 11 17.50 -2.27 -3.95
N MET A 12 18.71 -2.27 -4.48
CA MET A 12 19.13 -3.16 -5.55
C MET A 12 20.37 -3.94 -5.10
N THR A 13 20.45 -5.17 -5.55
CA THR A 13 21.58 -6.06 -5.34
C THR A 13 21.74 -6.98 -6.54
N GLN A 14 22.58 -7.97 -6.43
CA GLN A 14 22.80 -8.99 -7.43
C GLN A 14 22.84 -10.36 -6.79
N ILE A 15 22.36 -11.35 -7.51
CA ILE A 15 22.39 -12.75 -7.11
C ILE A 15 22.97 -13.59 -8.25
N PHE A 16 23.51 -14.76 -7.91
CA PHE A 16 23.88 -15.75 -8.90
C PHE A 16 22.75 -16.77 -9.05
N ASN A 17 22.36 -17.09 -10.26
CA ASN A 17 21.47 -18.19 -10.51
C ASN A 17 22.22 -19.54 -10.47
N ALA A 18 21.53 -20.65 -10.66
CA ALA A 18 22.10 -22.00 -10.61
C ALA A 18 23.24 -22.22 -11.65
N ASP A 19 23.19 -21.50 -12.76
CA ASP A 19 24.18 -21.57 -13.84
C ASP A 19 25.42 -20.68 -13.57
N GLY A 20 25.49 -20.02 -12.41
CA GLY A 20 26.57 -19.11 -12.07
C GLY A 20 26.51 -17.76 -12.77
N VAL A 21 25.41 -17.44 -13.46
CA VAL A 21 25.20 -16.15 -14.11
C VAL A 21 24.76 -15.09 -13.09
N LEU A 22 25.41 -13.93 -13.14
CA LEU A 22 25.07 -12.78 -12.29
C LEU A 22 23.77 -12.12 -12.77
N VAL A 23 22.77 -12.05 -11.90
CA VAL A 23 21.47 -11.44 -12.18
C VAL A 23 21.30 -10.20 -11.28
N PRO A 24 21.13 -8.98 -11.85
CA PRO A 24 20.77 -7.81 -11.07
C PRO A 24 19.32 -7.90 -10.60
N VAL A 25 19.08 -7.65 -9.30
CA VAL A 25 17.74 -7.74 -8.70
C VAL A 25 17.40 -6.50 -7.91
N THR A 26 16.11 -6.17 -7.87
CA THR A 26 15.54 -5.16 -6.98
C THR A 26 14.87 -5.84 -5.81
N VAL A 27 15.25 -5.47 -4.60
CA VAL A 27 14.66 -5.98 -3.36
C VAL A 27 13.46 -5.12 -2.99
N LEU A 28 12.31 -5.75 -2.86
CA LEU A 28 11.04 -5.14 -2.46
C LEU A 28 10.57 -5.75 -1.14
N GLN A 29 10.16 -4.91 -0.20
CA GLN A 29 9.39 -5.33 0.96
C GLN A 29 7.91 -5.29 0.58
N ALA A 30 7.31 -6.43 0.29
CA ALA A 30 5.92 -6.57 -0.13
C ALA A 30 5.03 -6.91 1.07
N GLY A 31 4.05 -6.07 1.35
CA GLY A 31 3.11 -6.25 2.45
C GLY A 31 3.74 -6.14 3.86
N PRO A 32 3.01 -6.54 4.92
CA PRO A 32 1.61 -6.95 4.86
C PRO A 32 0.68 -5.81 4.44
N CYS A 33 -0.25 -6.10 3.55
CA CYS A 33 -1.34 -5.21 3.16
C CYS A 33 -2.62 -5.69 3.83
N VAL A 34 -3.40 -4.77 4.41
CA VAL A 34 -4.63 -5.12 5.11
C VAL A 34 -5.84 -4.65 4.31
N VAL A 35 -6.84 -5.49 4.15
CA VAL A 35 -8.08 -5.17 3.47
C VAL A 35 -8.86 -4.14 4.29
N THR A 36 -9.10 -2.97 3.72
CA THR A 36 -9.83 -1.87 4.37
C THR A 36 -11.27 -1.75 3.90
N GLN A 37 -11.57 -2.22 2.69
CA GLN A 37 -12.91 -2.25 2.15
C GLN A 37 -13.00 -3.29 1.02
N VAL A 38 -14.10 -4.01 0.98
CA VAL A 38 -14.48 -4.85 -0.18
C VAL A 38 -15.62 -4.14 -0.90
N LYS A 39 -15.45 -3.90 -2.19
CA LYS A 39 -16.45 -3.27 -3.05
C LYS A 39 -17.19 -4.31 -3.86
N THR A 40 -18.50 -4.19 -3.92
CA THR A 40 -19.39 -5.08 -4.64
C THR A 40 -20.13 -4.34 -5.76
N VAL A 41 -20.56 -5.08 -6.77
CA VAL A 41 -21.32 -4.50 -7.89
C VAL A 41 -22.62 -3.85 -7.42
N GLU A 42 -23.26 -4.42 -6.40
CA GLU A 42 -24.54 -3.92 -5.88
C GLU A 42 -24.44 -2.53 -5.23
N ASN A 43 -23.38 -2.31 -4.44
CA ASN A 43 -23.21 -1.07 -3.69
C ASN A 43 -22.36 -0.01 -4.41
N ASP A 44 -21.31 -0.46 -5.10
CA ASP A 44 -20.29 0.43 -5.69
C ASP A 44 -20.31 0.43 -7.23
N GLY A 45 -21.09 -0.46 -7.85
CA GLY A 45 -21.17 -0.60 -9.30
C GLY A 45 -20.02 -1.39 -9.94
N TYR A 46 -19.03 -1.82 -9.15
CA TYR A 46 -17.93 -2.66 -9.59
C TYR A 46 -17.34 -3.46 -8.43
N SER A 47 -16.66 -4.55 -8.75
CA SER A 47 -16.00 -5.41 -7.78
C SER A 47 -14.52 -5.05 -7.64
N ALA A 48 -14.08 -4.76 -6.39
CA ALA A 48 -12.68 -4.44 -6.08
C ALA A 48 -12.40 -4.65 -4.59
N VAL A 49 -11.12 -4.80 -4.26
CA VAL A 49 -10.63 -4.84 -2.87
C VAL A 49 -9.75 -3.63 -2.64
N GLN A 50 -10.09 -2.84 -1.63
CA GLN A 50 -9.26 -1.75 -1.18
C GLN A 50 -8.31 -2.25 -0.09
N VAL A 51 -7.02 -2.01 -0.28
CA VAL A 51 -5.98 -2.41 0.66
C VAL A 51 -5.22 -1.23 1.23
N GLY A 52 -4.88 -1.32 2.50
CA GLY A 52 -4.04 -0.37 3.22
C GLY A 52 -2.63 -0.92 3.46
N PHE A 53 -1.63 -0.06 3.31
CA PHE A 53 -0.22 -0.42 3.47
C PHE A 53 0.51 0.65 4.28
N VAL A 54 1.42 0.23 5.16
CA VAL A 54 2.21 1.04 6.10
C VAL A 54 1.33 1.79 7.10
N ASP A 55 1.56 1.57 8.37
CA ASP A 55 0.83 2.25 9.44
C ASP A 55 1.15 3.74 9.51
N LYS A 56 0.14 4.52 9.80
CA LYS A 56 0.22 5.97 9.94
C LYS A 56 -0.28 6.38 11.32
N LYS A 57 0.51 7.16 12.05
CA LYS A 57 0.13 7.67 13.35
C LYS A 57 -1.14 8.52 13.27
N GLU A 58 -1.98 8.43 14.28
CA GLU A 58 -3.18 9.25 14.39
C GLU A 58 -2.82 10.73 14.63
N LYS A 59 -3.68 11.61 14.12
CA LYS A 59 -3.57 13.04 14.36
C LYS A 59 -4.21 13.36 15.72
N VAL A 60 -3.37 13.57 16.72
CA VAL A 60 -3.83 13.96 18.05
C VAL A 60 -3.95 15.48 18.12
N VAL A 61 -5.13 15.98 18.50
CA VAL A 61 -5.39 17.40 18.74
C VAL A 61 -5.66 17.56 20.23
N ASN A 62 -4.69 18.06 20.96
CA ASN A 62 -4.88 18.43 22.36
C ASN A 62 -5.33 19.90 22.43
N LYS A 63 -6.17 20.21 23.42
CA LYS A 63 -6.48 21.58 23.79
C LYS A 63 -5.71 21.90 25.07
N ASP A 64 -4.93 22.95 25.05
CA ASP A 64 -4.30 23.49 26.27
C ASP A 64 -5.34 24.05 27.23
N ALA A 65 -4.94 24.26 28.49
CA ALA A 65 -5.78 24.91 29.51
C ALA A 65 -6.38 26.26 29.05
N ASN A 66 -5.74 26.94 28.12
CA ASN A 66 -6.16 28.20 27.51
C ASN A 66 -6.99 27.99 26.21
N GLY A 67 -7.45 26.80 25.92
CA GLY A 67 -8.25 26.47 24.72
C GLY A 67 -7.49 26.47 23.39
N LYS A 68 -6.16 26.71 23.41
CA LYS A 68 -5.32 26.72 22.24
C LYS A 68 -5.12 25.28 21.76
N LYS A 69 -5.37 25.02 20.45
CA LYS A 69 -5.21 23.69 19.87
C LYS A 69 -3.74 23.40 19.58
N GLU A 70 -3.16 22.45 20.27
CA GLU A 70 -1.87 21.86 19.90
C GLU A 70 -2.11 20.65 18.99
N ILE A 71 -1.56 20.69 17.79
CA ILE A 71 -1.68 19.59 16.82
C ILE A 71 -0.39 18.77 16.88
N ARG A 72 -0.46 17.59 17.49
CA ARG A 72 0.57 16.56 17.37
C ARG A 72 0.35 15.77 16.07
N ASN A 73 1.42 15.36 15.43
CA ASN A 73 1.38 14.59 14.19
C ASN A 73 0.58 15.28 13.07
N ARG A 74 1.03 16.45 12.60
CA ARG A 74 0.39 17.22 11.50
C ARG A 74 0.02 16.36 10.28
N HIS A 75 0.83 15.35 9.97
CA HIS A 75 0.63 14.42 8.85
C HIS A 75 -0.09 13.12 9.27
N GLY A 76 -0.69 13.08 10.44
CA GLY A 76 -1.45 11.94 10.94
C GLY A 76 -2.77 11.70 10.17
N VAL A 77 -3.43 10.62 10.51
CA VAL A 77 -4.77 10.27 10.01
C VAL A 77 -5.78 11.26 10.58
N ASN A 78 -6.65 11.81 9.75
CA ASN A 78 -7.73 12.71 10.18
C ASN A 78 -8.95 11.91 10.67
N LYS A 79 -9.94 12.60 11.29
CA LYS A 79 -11.13 11.95 11.85
C LYS A 79 -11.95 11.16 10.81
N ALA A 80 -12.08 11.70 9.60
CA ALA A 80 -12.81 11.04 8.53
C ALA A 80 -12.14 9.72 8.11
N GLN A 81 -10.82 9.74 7.94
CA GLN A 81 -10.04 8.54 7.64
C GLN A 81 -10.07 7.53 8.81
N MET A 82 -10.02 8.02 10.06
CA MET A 82 -10.16 7.15 11.24
C MET A 82 -11.48 6.41 11.23
N GLY A 83 -12.59 7.09 10.91
CA GLY A 83 -13.90 6.45 10.78
C GLY A 83 -13.95 5.37 9.69
N HIS A 84 -13.27 5.62 8.57
CA HIS A 84 -13.14 4.64 7.50
C HIS A 84 -12.38 3.38 7.95
N PHE A 85 -11.22 3.56 8.58
CA PHE A 85 -10.42 2.43 9.09
C PHE A 85 -11.08 1.71 10.26
N ALA A 86 -11.78 2.44 11.14
CA ALA A 86 -12.53 1.86 12.24
C ALA A 86 -13.65 0.91 11.78
N LYS A 87 -14.31 1.21 10.65
CA LYS A 87 -15.27 0.28 10.02
C LYS A 87 -14.67 -1.08 9.69
N ALA A 88 -13.40 -1.10 9.27
CA ALA A 88 -12.67 -2.32 8.95
C ALA A 88 -11.94 -2.92 10.17
N GLY A 89 -11.97 -2.26 11.33
CA GLY A 89 -11.26 -2.71 12.53
C GLY A 89 -9.72 -2.63 12.41
N VAL A 90 -9.20 -1.76 11.52
CA VAL A 90 -7.76 -1.68 11.24
C VAL A 90 -7.18 -0.33 11.66
N SER A 91 -5.87 -0.31 11.93
CA SER A 91 -5.12 0.92 12.20
C SER A 91 -5.07 1.84 10.98
N GLY A 92 -4.85 3.13 11.21
CA GLY A 92 -4.70 4.08 10.11
C GLY A 92 -3.55 3.72 9.18
N LYS A 93 -3.80 3.67 7.87
CA LYS A 93 -2.80 3.32 6.86
C LYS A 93 -2.33 4.56 6.09
N ARG A 94 -1.08 4.53 5.66
CA ARG A 94 -0.46 5.64 4.90
C ARG A 94 -0.85 5.60 3.43
N PHE A 95 -0.84 4.42 2.84
CA PHE A 95 -1.18 4.19 1.44
C PHE A 95 -2.43 3.34 1.36
N VAL A 96 -3.40 3.78 0.59
CA VAL A 96 -4.63 3.06 0.33
C VAL A 96 -4.80 2.99 -1.18
N ARG A 97 -4.99 1.78 -1.72
CA ARG A 97 -5.18 1.54 -3.15
C ARG A 97 -6.23 0.46 -3.36
N GLU A 98 -6.88 0.52 -4.50
CA GLU A 98 -7.87 -0.47 -4.92
C GLU A 98 -7.30 -1.36 -6.01
N PHE A 99 -7.61 -2.64 -5.89
CA PHE A 99 -7.27 -3.65 -6.89
C PHE A 99 -8.54 -4.37 -7.33
N LYS A 100 -8.74 -4.45 -8.64
CA LYS A 100 -9.84 -5.20 -9.25
C LYS A 100 -9.44 -6.67 -9.37
N PHE A 101 -9.58 -7.40 -8.27
CA PHE A 101 -9.35 -8.85 -8.27
C PHE A 101 -10.53 -9.56 -8.93
N GLU A 102 -10.25 -10.67 -9.60
CA GLU A 102 -11.27 -11.55 -10.17
C GLU A 102 -12.09 -12.24 -9.07
N ASN A 103 -11.42 -12.53 -7.95
CA ASN A 103 -11.98 -13.17 -6.75
C ASN A 103 -12.18 -12.18 -5.59
N ALA A 104 -12.58 -10.94 -5.86
CA ALA A 104 -12.75 -9.92 -4.80
C ALA A 104 -13.75 -10.32 -3.71
N ALA A 105 -14.70 -11.21 -4.02
CA ALA A 105 -15.69 -11.71 -3.06
C ALA A 105 -15.10 -12.66 -1.99
N ASP A 106 -13.92 -13.22 -2.23
CA ASP A 106 -13.27 -14.15 -1.30
C ASP A 106 -12.56 -13.43 -0.14
N TYR A 107 -12.38 -12.11 -0.27
CA TYR A 107 -11.68 -11.30 0.74
C TYR A 107 -12.65 -10.75 1.78
N ASN A 108 -12.22 -10.79 3.04
CA ASN A 108 -12.94 -10.18 4.16
C ASN A 108 -12.24 -8.92 4.64
N LEU A 109 -12.97 -8.09 5.41
CA LEU A 109 -12.39 -6.94 6.08
C LEU A 109 -11.32 -7.39 7.08
N ALA A 110 -10.23 -6.63 7.16
CA ALA A 110 -9.05 -6.89 7.98
C ALA A 110 -8.19 -8.10 7.55
N ASP A 111 -8.50 -8.79 6.45
CA ASP A 111 -7.63 -9.83 5.91
C ASP A 111 -6.25 -9.27 5.55
N GLU A 112 -5.20 -10.04 5.81
CA GLU A 112 -3.83 -9.68 5.48
C GLU A 112 -3.36 -10.35 4.18
N ILE A 113 -2.91 -9.53 3.24
CA ILE A 113 -2.26 -9.97 2.01
C ILE A 113 -0.75 -9.83 2.18
N LYS A 114 -0.03 -10.95 2.11
CA LYS A 114 1.43 -11.03 2.27
C LYS A 114 2.11 -11.42 0.96
N ALA A 115 3.43 -11.41 0.95
CA ALA A 115 4.24 -11.73 -0.22
C ALA A 115 4.10 -13.19 -0.69
N ASP A 116 3.61 -14.07 0.18
CA ASP A 116 3.40 -15.52 -0.07
C ASP A 116 2.36 -15.83 -1.17
N ILE A 117 1.56 -14.82 -1.56
CA ILE A 117 0.67 -14.97 -2.73
C ILE A 117 1.45 -15.14 -4.04
N PHE A 118 2.73 -14.75 -4.09
CA PHE A 118 3.59 -14.90 -5.25
C PHE A 118 4.49 -16.12 -5.11
N ALA A 119 4.68 -16.83 -6.23
CA ALA A 119 5.60 -17.94 -6.32
C ALA A 119 6.89 -17.53 -7.06
N GLU A 120 7.96 -18.27 -6.83
CA GLU A 120 9.20 -18.10 -7.55
C GLU A 120 8.99 -18.35 -9.04
N GLY A 121 9.52 -17.46 -9.89
CA GLY A 121 9.30 -17.52 -11.34
C GLY A 121 8.03 -16.79 -11.83
N ASP A 122 7.16 -16.26 -10.94
CA ASP A 122 6.01 -15.45 -11.36
C ASP A 122 6.48 -14.17 -12.08
N LYS A 123 5.88 -13.88 -13.23
CA LYS A 123 6.10 -12.62 -13.94
C LYS A 123 5.15 -11.58 -13.38
N VAL A 124 5.71 -10.43 -12.99
CA VAL A 124 4.98 -9.32 -12.35
C VAL A 124 5.18 -8.01 -13.09
N ASP A 125 4.12 -7.22 -13.17
CA ASP A 125 4.17 -5.84 -13.62
C ASP A 125 4.38 -4.91 -12.42
N VAL A 126 5.34 -3.99 -12.52
CA VAL A 126 5.67 -3.06 -11.43
C VAL A 126 5.37 -1.63 -11.85
N THR A 127 4.50 -0.96 -11.08
CA THR A 127 4.17 0.46 -11.26
C THR A 127 4.73 1.27 -10.10
N ALA A 128 5.51 2.30 -10.39
CA ALA A 128 6.09 3.17 -9.38
C ALA A 128 6.30 4.60 -9.89
N ILE A 129 6.45 5.54 -8.95
CA ILE A 129 6.85 6.91 -9.26
C ILE A 129 8.38 6.96 -9.24
N SER A 130 9.00 7.25 -10.38
CA SER A 130 10.46 7.37 -10.49
C SER A 130 10.96 8.68 -9.86
N LYS A 131 12.25 8.72 -9.53
CA LYS A 131 12.89 9.97 -9.08
C LYS A 131 12.86 11.02 -10.20
N GLY A 132 12.50 12.24 -9.86
CA GLY A 132 12.55 13.36 -10.78
C GLY A 132 13.98 13.65 -11.24
N LYS A 133 14.12 14.05 -12.50
CA LYS A 133 15.41 14.42 -13.14
C LYS A 133 15.47 15.91 -13.46
N GLY A 134 14.51 16.69 -13.01
CA GLY A 134 14.35 18.09 -13.38
C GLY A 134 13.90 18.27 -14.82
N PHE A 135 13.98 19.50 -15.31
CA PHE A 135 13.73 19.81 -16.72
C PHE A 135 14.95 19.39 -17.55
N GLN A 136 14.73 18.47 -18.48
CA GLN A 136 15.79 17.99 -19.38
C GLN A 136 15.54 18.50 -20.79
N GLY A 137 16.54 19.21 -21.35
CA GLY A 137 16.52 19.60 -22.74
C GLY A 137 16.73 18.41 -23.69
N ALA A 138 16.45 18.63 -24.97
CA ALA A 138 16.64 17.62 -26.01
C ALA A 138 18.12 17.24 -26.23
N ILE A 139 19.03 18.14 -25.89
CA ILE A 139 20.48 17.95 -25.98
C ILE A 139 21.05 17.98 -24.56
N LYS A 140 21.69 16.90 -24.16
CA LYS A 140 22.42 16.78 -22.90
C LYS A 140 23.63 15.88 -23.07
#